data_4a8c201c5787e5945b96217a223e315b
#
_entry.id   4a8c201c5787e5945b96217a223e315b
#
_cell.length_a   1.000
_cell.length_b   1.000
_cell.length_c   1.000
_cell.angle_alpha   90.00
_cell.angle_beta   90.00
_cell.angle_gamma   90.00
#
_symmetry.space_group_name_H-M   'P 1'
#
loop_
_entity.id
_entity.type
_entity.pdbx_description
1 polymer ?
#
loop_
_entity_poly.entity_id
_entity_poly.type
_entity_poly.pdbx_seq_one_letter_code
_entity_poly.pdbx_strand_id
1 'polypeptide(L)'
;WTQFNANLPQIKADLEAQNFEKASRIVEDTLKICLNEPTFMVGLKDGAVDLVLTPEGQKAPLFWLEFIKNNMPSSLLCSAVCTLGKQKVGKNFGFKMYGADVTTDDILTYPRFDEQKFDLEIYNEQIATLLQNNLAFILLDNALGEICVINALGALTLLKTPKKNGVKLSDLGALVERNLGADILKDPLLGATVYRLEPRGDGVREDVVVGSSRLTEIINEYLGGEREIFKTAAANGIKICFLSYDVGGAEGLEIRAQVEDELEECGEFLQIIGGASGTQRAYTDLICYDEERLAEILPSIEAKFRIKIGVYDFTR
;
A
#
# COMPACT_ATOMS: atom_id res chain seq x y z
N TRP A 1 17.94 6.60 6.04
CA TRP A 1 18.12 7.95 5.48
C TRP A 1 19.53 8.52 5.67
N THR A 2 20.25 8.15 6.73
CA THR A 2 21.64 8.62 6.98
C THR A 2 22.55 8.30 5.79
N GLN A 3 22.51 7.05 5.29
CA GLN A 3 23.31 6.65 4.14
C GLN A 3 22.85 7.33 2.85
N PHE A 4 21.54 7.52 2.66
CA PHE A 4 21.00 8.26 1.51
C PHE A 4 21.52 9.71 1.49
N ASN A 5 21.48 10.39 2.64
CA ASN A 5 22.02 11.73 2.78
C ASN A 5 23.52 11.81 2.43
N ALA A 6 24.31 10.84 2.91
CA ALA A 6 25.73 10.78 2.60
C ALA A 6 26.01 10.59 1.09
N ASN A 7 25.16 9.83 0.40
CA ASN A 7 25.29 9.54 -1.01
C ASN A 7 24.64 10.62 -1.93
N LEU A 8 23.80 11.49 -1.37
CA LEU A 8 22.97 12.43 -2.12
C LEU A 8 23.76 13.33 -3.10
N PRO A 9 24.93 13.90 -2.72
CA PRO A 9 25.72 14.71 -3.66
C PRO A 9 26.18 13.93 -4.89
N GLN A 10 26.57 12.66 -4.71
CA GLN A 10 27.01 11.79 -5.80
C GLN A 10 25.84 11.37 -6.70
N ILE A 11 24.69 11.00 -6.09
CA ILE A 11 23.46 10.67 -6.81
C ILE A 11 23.06 11.85 -7.70
N LYS A 12 23.04 13.06 -7.15
CA LYS A 12 22.68 14.27 -7.88
C LYS A 12 23.64 14.55 -9.03
N ALA A 13 24.95 14.47 -8.80
CA ALA A 13 25.96 14.68 -9.83
C ALA A 13 25.85 13.66 -10.98
N ASP A 14 25.60 12.40 -10.67
CA ASP A 14 25.43 11.36 -11.68
C ASP A 14 24.12 11.57 -12.50
N LEU A 15 23.03 12.02 -11.87
CA LEU A 15 21.78 12.36 -12.56
C LEU A 15 21.95 13.59 -13.47
N GLU A 16 22.64 14.64 -13.01
CA GLU A 16 22.96 15.83 -13.81
C GLU A 16 23.84 15.50 -15.02
N ALA A 17 24.75 14.54 -14.85
CA ALA A 17 25.60 14.02 -15.92
C ALA A 17 24.93 12.97 -16.82
N GLN A 18 23.60 12.67 -16.59
CA GLN A 18 22.82 11.64 -17.29
C GLN A 18 23.36 10.22 -17.10
N ASN A 19 24.10 9.96 -16.03
CA ASN A 19 24.61 8.64 -15.64
C ASN A 19 23.56 7.88 -14.81
N PHE A 20 22.37 7.69 -15.37
CA PHE A 20 21.19 7.15 -14.65
C PHE A 20 21.46 5.77 -14.03
N GLU A 21 22.16 4.89 -14.74
CA GLU A 21 22.48 3.55 -14.23
C GLU A 21 23.31 3.61 -12.95
N LYS A 22 24.29 4.52 -12.90
CA LYS A 22 25.18 4.68 -11.75
C LYS A 22 24.42 5.27 -10.56
N ALA A 23 23.61 6.32 -10.81
CA ALA A 23 22.75 6.91 -9.78
C ALA A 23 21.77 5.87 -9.20
N SER A 24 21.10 5.09 -10.07
CA SER A 24 20.18 4.04 -9.65
C SER A 24 20.86 2.98 -8.79
N ARG A 25 22.08 2.55 -9.14
CA ARG A 25 22.83 1.57 -8.35
C ARG A 25 23.14 2.09 -6.95
N ILE A 26 23.56 3.35 -6.80
CA ILE A 26 23.82 3.96 -5.49
C ILE A 26 22.55 4.00 -4.64
N VAL A 27 21.41 4.36 -5.25
CA VAL A 27 20.10 4.38 -4.57
C VAL A 27 19.69 2.97 -4.18
N GLU A 28 19.81 1.99 -5.08
CA GLU A 28 19.48 0.59 -4.81
C GLU A 28 20.28 0.04 -3.63
N ASP A 29 21.62 0.21 -3.66
CA ASP A 29 22.51 -0.23 -2.57
C ASP A 29 22.15 0.45 -1.24
N THR A 30 21.70 1.69 -1.29
CA THR A 30 21.25 2.43 -0.10
C THR A 30 19.92 1.89 0.43
N LEU A 31 18.95 1.63 -0.44
CA LEU A 31 17.65 1.10 -0.06
C LEU A 31 17.72 -0.36 0.43
N LYS A 32 18.68 -1.15 -0.06
CA LYS A 32 18.94 -2.52 0.41
C LYS A 32 19.35 -2.63 1.88
N ILE A 33 19.65 -1.52 2.53
CA ILE A 33 19.88 -1.49 4.00
C ILE A 33 18.59 -1.81 4.76
N CYS A 34 17.41 -1.45 4.20
CA CYS A 34 16.12 -1.64 4.85
C CYS A 34 15.09 -2.40 4.00
N LEU A 35 15.38 -2.67 2.73
CA LEU A 35 14.51 -3.41 1.82
C LEU A 35 15.30 -4.51 1.12
N ASN A 36 14.76 -5.71 1.06
CA ASN A 36 15.43 -6.84 0.41
C ASN A 36 15.52 -6.65 -1.11
N GLU A 37 14.43 -6.30 -1.74
CA GLU A 37 14.31 -6.05 -3.19
C GLU A 37 13.60 -4.72 -3.44
N PRO A 38 14.32 -3.57 -3.31
CA PRO A 38 13.70 -2.26 -3.47
C PRO A 38 13.32 -2.00 -4.92
N THR A 39 12.07 -1.58 -5.12
CA THR A 39 11.58 -1.07 -6.40
C THR A 39 11.38 0.44 -6.30
N PHE A 40 11.98 1.17 -7.22
CA PHE A 40 11.99 2.63 -7.18
C PHE A 40 12.27 3.24 -8.55
N MET A 41 11.98 4.53 -8.66
CA MET A 41 12.47 5.39 -9.74
C MET A 41 13.26 6.54 -9.13
N VAL A 42 14.31 6.98 -9.80
CA VAL A 42 15.10 8.14 -9.37
C VAL A 42 15.35 9.08 -10.52
N GLY A 43 15.25 10.37 -10.26
CA GLY A 43 15.45 11.42 -11.24
C GLY A 43 15.75 12.76 -10.59
N LEU A 44 15.67 13.84 -11.38
CA LEU A 44 15.75 15.22 -10.90
C LEU A 44 14.43 15.92 -11.15
N LYS A 45 13.96 16.65 -10.14
CA LYS A 45 12.79 17.50 -10.21
C LYS A 45 13.09 18.82 -9.52
N ASP A 46 12.98 19.91 -10.25
CA ASP A 46 13.26 21.28 -9.75
C ASP A 46 14.64 21.42 -9.07
N GLY A 47 15.64 20.66 -9.56
CA GLY A 47 17.01 20.65 -9.04
C GLY A 47 17.24 19.81 -7.78
N ALA A 48 16.20 19.18 -7.24
CA ALA A 48 16.29 18.18 -6.17
C ALA A 48 16.27 16.75 -6.73
N VAL A 49 16.82 15.80 -5.97
CA VAL A 49 16.68 14.37 -6.31
C VAL A 49 15.23 13.94 -6.04
N ASP A 50 14.56 13.40 -7.04
CA ASP A 50 13.21 12.86 -6.96
C ASP A 50 13.29 11.33 -6.85
N LEU A 51 13.00 10.80 -5.67
CA LEU A 51 12.94 9.38 -5.37
C LEU A 51 11.49 8.94 -5.28
N VAL A 52 11.08 8.05 -6.17
CA VAL A 52 9.74 7.44 -6.15
C VAL A 52 9.88 5.99 -5.67
N LEU A 53 9.35 5.68 -4.49
CA LEU A 53 9.25 4.31 -3.99
C LEU A 53 7.99 3.67 -4.56
N THR A 54 8.12 2.58 -5.31
CA THR A 54 6.98 1.93 -5.97
C THR A 54 6.70 0.56 -5.38
N PRO A 55 5.44 0.26 -5.03
CA PRO A 55 5.01 -1.04 -4.54
C PRO A 55 4.71 -2.04 -5.67
N GLU A 56 4.92 -1.66 -6.94
CA GLU A 56 4.65 -2.49 -8.13
C GLU A 56 3.23 -3.11 -8.14
N GLY A 57 2.24 -2.27 -7.84
CA GLY A 57 0.83 -2.66 -7.85
C GLY A 57 0.36 -3.49 -6.66
N GLN A 58 1.22 -3.71 -5.65
CA GLN A 58 0.88 -4.49 -4.45
C GLN A 58 0.51 -3.56 -3.28
N LYS A 59 -0.53 -3.91 -2.52
CA LYS A 59 -0.96 -3.08 -1.39
C LYS A 59 -0.08 -3.24 -0.15
N ALA A 60 0.38 -4.44 0.15
CA ALA A 60 1.17 -4.69 1.35
C ALA A 60 2.45 -3.85 1.42
N PRO A 61 3.28 -3.74 0.36
CA PRO A 61 4.45 -2.88 0.36
C PRO A 61 4.16 -1.39 0.62
N LEU A 62 2.97 -0.88 0.31
CA LEU A 62 2.62 0.51 0.58
C LEU A 62 2.85 0.89 2.05
N PHE A 63 2.56 -0.01 2.99
CA PHE A 63 2.67 0.27 4.42
C PHE A 63 4.11 0.55 4.84
N TRP A 64 5.05 -0.32 4.48
CA TRP A 64 6.46 -0.09 4.88
C TRP A 64 7.16 0.94 4.00
N LEU A 65 6.76 1.12 2.74
CA LEU A 65 7.28 2.20 1.91
C LEU A 65 6.82 3.56 2.42
N GLU A 66 5.57 3.67 2.91
CA GLU A 66 5.10 4.89 3.55
C GLU A 66 5.81 5.14 4.88
N PHE A 67 6.02 4.10 5.68
CA PHE A 67 6.82 4.21 6.89
C PHE A 67 8.23 4.75 6.59
N ILE A 68 8.92 4.21 5.58
CA ILE A 68 10.24 4.71 5.15
C ILE A 68 10.15 6.17 4.72
N LYS A 69 9.19 6.53 3.89
CA LYS A 69 8.98 7.91 3.43
C LYS A 69 8.74 8.87 4.59
N ASN A 70 7.85 8.52 5.52
CA ASN A 70 7.47 9.36 6.65
C ASN A 70 8.61 9.57 7.65
N ASN A 71 9.59 8.65 7.69
CA ASN A 71 10.82 8.78 8.47
C ASN A 71 11.93 9.55 7.73
N MET A 72 11.63 10.21 6.60
CA MET A 72 12.59 11.07 5.91
C MET A 72 12.88 12.33 6.74
N PRO A 73 14.15 12.60 7.12
CA PRO A 73 14.50 13.78 7.90
C PRO A 73 14.15 15.07 7.19
N SER A 74 13.62 16.05 7.93
CA SER A 74 13.28 17.37 7.40
C SER A 74 14.47 18.10 6.76
N SER A 75 15.69 17.81 7.21
CA SER A 75 16.92 18.35 6.63
C SER A 75 17.15 17.96 5.17
N LEU A 76 16.52 16.88 4.69
CA LEU A 76 16.63 16.42 3.28
C LEU A 76 15.62 17.09 2.34
N LEU A 77 14.55 17.69 2.86
CA LEU A 77 13.42 18.21 2.06
C LEU A 77 13.82 19.30 1.04
N CYS A 78 14.93 20.00 1.26
CA CYS A 78 15.44 20.97 0.30
C CYS A 78 16.28 20.36 -0.84
N SER A 79 16.74 19.11 -0.67
CA SER A 79 17.70 18.47 -1.57
C SER A 79 17.17 17.22 -2.24
N ALA A 80 16.14 16.61 -1.65
CA ALA A 80 15.47 15.43 -2.17
C ALA A 80 13.97 15.48 -1.89
N VAL A 81 13.19 14.88 -2.77
CA VAL A 81 11.76 14.61 -2.61
C VAL A 81 11.58 13.10 -2.63
N CYS A 82 10.86 12.56 -1.67
CA CYS A 82 10.47 11.16 -1.66
C CYS A 82 8.96 11.05 -1.85
N THR A 83 8.54 10.39 -2.91
CA THR A 83 7.13 10.12 -3.21
C THR A 83 6.85 8.64 -3.18
N LEU A 84 5.59 8.28 -2.88
CA LEU A 84 5.12 6.91 -2.87
C LEU A 84 4.25 6.64 -4.10
N GLY A 85 4.56 5.54 -4.78
CA GLY A 85 3.87 5.13 -6.01
C GLY A 85 4.18 6.02 -7.22
N LYS A 86 4.08 5.44 -8.39
CA LYS A 86 4.20 6.16 -9.65
C LYS A 86 3.13 7.23 -9.75
N GLN A 87 3.54 8.46 -9.98
CA GLN A 87 2.63 9.60 -10.07
C GLN A 87 1.98 9.65 -11.45
N LYS A 88 0.72 10.13 -11.52
CA LYS A 88 0.07 10.36 -12.81
C LYS A 88 0.88 11.33 -13.68
N VAL A 89 1.04 11.00 -14.95
CA VAL A 89 1.80 11.82 -15.92
C VAL A 89 1.03 13.08 -16.31
N GLY A 90 -0.28 13.00 -16.32
CA GLY A 90 -1.15 14.12 -16.70
C GLY A 90 -2.41 13.62 -17.40
N LYS A 91 -3.26 14.55 -17.84
CA LYS A 91 -4.53 14.21 -18.48
C LYS A 91 -4.32 13.56 -19.85
N ASN A 92 -3.46 14.15 -20.65
CA ASN A 92 -3.20 13.72 -22.03
C ASN A 92 -1.75 13.31 -22.17
N PHE A 93 -1.49 12.05 -22.44
CA PHE A 93 -0.17 11.53 -22.78
C PHE A 93 -0.27 10.48 -23.89
N GLY A 94 0.82 10.34 -24.63
CA GLY A 94 1.00 9.28 -25.61
C GLY A 94 1.75 8.10 -24.99
N PHE A 95 1.44 6.92 -25.44
CA PHE A 95 2.05 5.68 -25.00
C PHE A 95 2.49 4.85 -26.21
N LYS A 96 3.79 4.51 -26.23
CA LYS A 96 4.38 3.73 -27.30
C LYS A 96 5.16 2.55 -26.73
N MET A 97 4.57 1.38 -26.72
CA MET A 97 5.16 0.17 -26.17
C MET A 97 4.55 -1.08 -26.80
N TYR A 98 5.33 -2.13 -26.94
CA TYR A 98 4.90 -3.44 -27.47
C TYR A 98 4.21 -3.37 -28.83
N GLY A 99 4.51 -2.37 -29.65
CA GLY A 99 3.87 -2.17 -30.96
C GLY A 99 2.55 -1.38 -30.93
N ALA A 100 2.06 -1.02 -29.77
CA ALA A 100 0.97 -0.04 -29.65
C ALA A 100 1.54 1.39 -29.68
N ASP A 101 0.83 2.29 -30.37
CA ASP A 101 1.08 3.72 -30.40
C ASP A 101 -0.28 4.41 -30.21
N VAL A 102 -0.58 4.74 -28.96
CA VAL A 102 -1.90 5.21 -28.54
C VAL A 102 -1.79 6.43 -27.65
N THR A 103 -2.84 7.26 -27.64
CA THR A 103 -3.01 8.34 -26.68
C THR A 103 -4.14 8.04 -25.71
N THR A 104 -4.19 8.71 -24.57
CA THR A 104 -5.28 8.58 -23.61
C THR A 104 -6.66 8.89 -24.20
N ASP A 105 -6.72 9.68 -25.27
CA ASP A 105 -7.95 10.01 -25.97
C ASP A 105 -8.43 8.90 -26.94
N ASP A 106 -7.54 7.97 -27.31
CA ASP A 106 -7.87 6.82 -28.17
C ASP A 106 -8.43 5.64 -27.37
N ILE A 107 -8.34 5.70 -26.05
CA ILE A 107 -8.73 4.62 -25.14
C ILE A 107 -10.08 4.93 -24.53
N LEU A 108 -11.05 4.03 -24.75
CA LEU A 108 -12.36 4.10 -24.13
C LEU A 108 -12.41 3.25 -22.86
N THR A 109 -12.96 3.82 -21.82
CA THR A 109 -13.13 3.19 -20.50
C THR A 109 -14.60 3.16 -20.12
N TYR A 110 -15.00 2.13 -19.38
CA TYR A 110 -16.38 1.91 -18.92
C TYR A 110 -16.33 1.57 -17.42
N PRO A 111 -16.18 2.58 -16.55
CA PRO A 111 -16.12 2.36 -15.12
C PRO A 111 -17.50 2.06 -14.52
N ARG A 112 -17.53 1.14 -13.56
CA ARG A 112 -18.68 0.86 -12.69
C ARG A 112 -18.26 1.09 -11.26
N PHE A 113 -18.81 2.12 -10.63
CA PHE A 113 -18.46 2.50 -9.27
C PHE A 113 -19.34 1.76 -8.25
N ASP A 114 -18.73 1.35 -7.14
CA ASP A 114 -19.39 1.06 -5.88
C ASP A 114 -19.01 2.13 -4.82
N GLU A 115 -19.21 1.86 -3.53
CA GLU A 115 -18.94 2.83 -2.47
C GLU A 115 -17.44 3.12 -2.26
N GLN A 116 -16.55 2.20 -2.62
CA GLN A 116 -15.11 2.30 -2.32
C GLN A 116 -14.20 2.03 -3.53
N LYS A 117 -14.71 1.34 -4.55
CA LYS A 117 -13.93 0.88 -5.70
C LYS A 117 -14.66 1.11 -7.00
N PHE A 118 -13.97 0.86 -8.09
CA PHE A 118 -14.58 0.78 -9.41
C PHE A 118 -14.03 -0.41 -10.19
N ASP A 119 -14.92 -1.14 -10.85
CA ASP A 119 -14.56 -2.08 -11.89
C ASP A 119 -14.37 -1.32 -13.19
N LEU A 120 -13.44 -1.75 -14.01
CA LEU A 120 -13.10 -1.07 -15.25
C LEU A 120 -13.04 -2.01 -16.43
N GLU A 121 -13.77 -1.69 -17.47
CA GLU A 121 -13.58 -2.28 -18.78
C GLU A 121 -12.87 -1.28 -19.68
N ILE A 122 -11.88 -1.72 -20.45
CA ILE A 122 -11.08 -0.87 -21.34
C ILE A 122 -11.17 -1.40 -22.76
N TYR A 123 -11.31 -0.50 -23.71
CA TYR A 123 -11.23 -0.79 -25.13
C TYR A 123 -10.28 0.16 -25.86
N ASN A 124 -9.41 -0.42 -26.63
CA ASN A 124 -8.67 0.20 -27.73
C ASN A 124 -8.28 -0.92 -28.69
N GLU A 125 -8.36 -0.71 -29.98
CA GLU A 125 -8.14 -1.73 -31.00
C GLU A 125 -6.72 -2.34 -30.93
N GLN A 126 -5.71 -1.50 -30.72
CA GLN A 126 -4.31 -1.95 -30.62
C GLN A 126 -4.06 -2.74 -29.33
N ILE A 127 -4.61 -2.26 -28.20
CA ILE A 127 -4.48 -2.96 -26.90
C ILE A 127 -5.23 -4.28 -26.89
N ALA A 128 -6.41 -4.34 -27.51
CA ALA A 128 -7.23 -5.55 -27.62
C ALA A 128 -6.54 -6.66 -28.39
N THR A 129 -5.73 -6.32 -29.40
CA THR A 129 -4.94 -7.28 -30.17
C THR A 129 -3.75 -7.84 -29.39
N LEU A 130 -3.18 -7.06 -28.49
CA LEU A 130 -2.01 -7.48 -27.70
C LEU A 130 -2.38 -8.37 -26.50
N LEU A 131 -3.65 -8.35 -26.06
CA LEU A 131 -4.21 -9.13 -24.93
C LEU A 131 -3.32 -9.13 -23.66
N GLN A 132 -2.62 -8.01 -23.42
CA GLN A 132 -1.68 -7.91 -22.29
C GLN A 132 -2.26 -7.04 -21.18
N ASN A 133 -2.71 -7.68 -20.11
CA ASN A 133 -3.21 -6.97 -18.93
C ASN A 133 -2.16 -6.02 -18.33
N ASN A 134 -0.87 -6.39 -18.36
CA ASN A 134 0.22 -5.54 -17.83
C ASN A 134 0.27 -4.17 -18.53
N LEU A 135 -0.02 -4.11 -19.84
CA LEU A 135 -0.09 -2.85 -20.56
C LEU A 135 -1.20 -1.95 -20.04
N ALA A 136 -2.36 -2.52 -19.72
CA ALA A 136 -3.48 -1.77 -19.17
C ALA A 136 -3.15 -1.19 -17.79
N PHE A 137 -2.46 -1.93 -16.92
CA PHE A 137 -2.01 -1.42 -15.62
C PHE A 137 -1.01 -0.26 -15.77
N ILE A 138 -0.03 -0.37 -16.66
CA ILE A 138 0.91 0.72 -16.93
C ILE A 138 0.17 1.99 -17.41
N LEU A 139 -0.82 1.84 -18.28
CA LEU A 139 -1.65 2.96 -18.74
C LEU A 139 -2.45 3.59 -17.59
N LEU A 140 -3.01 2.76 -16.72
CA LEU A 140 -3.79 3.22 -15.57
C LEU A 140 -2.91 3.92 -14.54
N ASP A 141 -1.71 3.38 -14.23
CA ASP A 141 -0.75 4.03 -13.35
C ASP A 141 -0.38 5.43 -13.86
N ASN A 142 -0.17 5.56 -15.17
CA ASN A 142 0.14 6.86 -15.76
C ASN A 142 -1.07 7.82 -15.79
N ALA A 143 -2.30 7.31 -15.92
CA ALA A 143 -3.51 8.11 -15.98
C ALA A 143 -4.06 8.53 -14.61
N LEU A 144 -3.98 7.63 -13.62
CA LEU A 144 -4.59 7.78 -12.30
C LEU A 144 -3.56 7.95 -11.18
N GLY A 145 -2.33 7.45 -11.38
CA GLY A 145 -1.34 7.22 -10.35
C GLY A 145 -1.48 5.82 -9.72
N GLU A 146 -0.35 5.22 -9.37
CA GLU A 146 -0.30 3.85 -8.85
C GLU A 146 -1.10 3.66 -7.56
N ILE A 147 -1.06 4.65 -6.66
CA ILE A 147 -1.82 4.63 -5.40
C ILE A 147 -3.33 4.51 -5.66
N CYS A 148 -3.85 5.29 -6.61
CA CYS A 148 -5.25 5.22 -6.99
C CYS A 148 -5.62 3.85 -7.56
N VAL A 149 -4.77 3.29 -8.43
CA VAL A 149 -5.00 1.98 -9.03
C VAL A 149 -5.03 0.89 -7.95
N ILE A 150 -4.08 0.88 -7.02
CA ILE A 150 -4.04 -0.09 -5.92
C ILE A 150 -5.25 0.02 -5.00
N ASN A 151 -5.65 1.24 -4.64
CA ASN A 151 -6.71 1.43 -3.64
C ASN A 151 -8.12 1.26 -4.22
N ALA A 152 -8.34 1.71 -5.47
CA ALA A 152 -9.68 1.89 -6.00
C ALA A 152 -10.04 0.94 -7.14
N LEU A 153 -9.07 0.39 -7.87
CA LEU A 153 -9.38 -0.52 -8.96
C LEU A 153 -9.83 -1.89 -8.43
N GLY A 154 -11.03 -2.30 -8.84
CA GLY A 154 -11.55 -3.66 -8.65
C GLY A 154 -11.16 -4.55 -9.84
N ALA A 155 -12.15 -5.10 -10.52
CA ALA A 155 -11.91 -5.94 -11.69
C ALA A 155 -11.51 -5.11 -12.92
N LEU A 156 -10.50 -5.58 -13.65
CA LEU A 156 -10.08 -5.00 -14.93
C LEU A 156 -10.37 -5.99 -16.07
N THR A 157 -11.06 -5.52 -17.10
CA THR A 157 -11.42 -6.33 -18.28
C THR A 157 -11.03 -5.63 -19.57
N LEU A 158 -10.32 -6.30 -20.45
CA LEU A 158 -10.03 -5.82 -21.80
C LEU A 158 -11.13 -6.25 -22.76
N LEU A 159 -11.77 -5.28 -23.40
CA LEU A 159 -12.83 -5.52 -24.37
C LEU A 159 -12.25 -5.73 -25.77
N LYS A 160 -12.84 -6.66 -26.53
CA LYS A 160 -12.52 -6.88 -27.95
C LYS A 160 -13.25 -5.92 -28.89
N THR A 161 -14.36 -5.35 -28.45
CA THR A 161 -15.18 -4.40 -29.20
C THR A 161 -15.67 -3.28 -28.28
N PRO A 162 -15.83 -2.05 -28.80
CA PRO A 162 -16.31 -0.94 -27.98
C PRO A 162 -17.78 -1.12 -27.59
N LYS A 163 -18.14 -0.60 -26.43
CA LYS A 163 -19.51 -0.43 -25.97
C LYS A 163 -19.99 1.01 -26.23
N LYS A 164 -21.29 1.25 -26.07
CA LYS A 164 -21.85 2.61 -26.08
C LYS A 164 -21.45 3.37 -24.82
N ASN A 165 -21.37 4.70 -24.93
CA ASN A 165 -21.13 5.62 -23.80
C ASN A 165 -19.81 5.40 -23.06
N GLY A 166 -18.74 5.04 -23.79
CA GLY A 166 -17.39 5.00 -23.22
C GLY A 166 -16.89 6.38 -22.84
N VAL A 167 -16.13 6.45 -21.76
CA VAL A 167 -15.40 7.64 -21.29
C VAL A 167 -13.96 7.53 -21.76
N LYS A 168 -13.36 8.61 -22.24
CA LYS A 168 -11.93 8.62 -22.58
C LYS A 168 -11.07 8.40 -21.33
N LEU A 169 -9.97 7.67 -21.47
CA LEU A 169 -9.03 7.46 -20.36
C LEU A 169 -8.52 8.80 -19.80
N SER A 170 -8.36 9.81 -20.66
CA SER A 170 -8.00 11.18 -20.24
C SER A 170 -8.99 11.82 -19.26
N ASP A 171 -10.25 11.39 -19.23
CA ASP A 171 -11.29 11.91 -18.35
C ASP A 171 -11.57 11.01 -17.13
N LEU A 172 -11.01 9.80 -17.11
CA LEU A 172 -11.26 8.81 -16.07
C LEU A 172 -10.86 9.31 -14.67
N GLY A 173 -9.71 9.99 -14.53
CA GLY A 173 -9.26 10.50 -13.24
C GLY A 173 -10.23 11.47 -12.57
N ALA A 174 -10.80 12.40 -13.35
CA ALA A 174 -11.82 13.33 -12.85
C ALA A 174 -13.12 12.61 -12.47
N LEU A 175 -13.45 11.51 -13.14
CA LEU A 175 -14.62 10.71 -12.84
C LEU A 175 -14.42 9.90 -11.56
N VAL A 176 -13.23 9.31 -11.35
CA VAL A 176 -12.85 8.60 -10.12
C VAL A 176 -12.91 9.56 -8.93
N GLU A 177 -12.27 10.72 -9.02
CA GLU A 177 -12.28 11.73 -7.96
C GLU A 177 -13.70 12.18 -7.58
N ARG A 178 -14.58 12.36 -8.57
CA ARG A 178 -15.97 12.76 -8.34
C ARG A 178 -16.78 11.70 -7.58
N ASN A 179 -16.55 10.41 -7.87
CA ASN A 179 -17.36 9.31 -7.32
C ASN A 179 -16.79 8.75 -6.00
N LEU A 180 -15.47 8.71 -5.85
CA LEU A 180 -14.79 8.10 -4.71
C LEU A 180 -14.09 9.09 -3.78
N GLY A 181 -14.07 10.39 -4.15
CA GLY A 181 -13.39 11.43 -3.39
C GLY A 181 -11.92 11.62 -3.79
N ALA A 182 -11.36 12.77 -3.44
CA ALA A 182 -9.99 13.14 -3.82
C ALA A 182 -8.91 12.36 -3.04
N ASP A 183 -9.24 11.88 -1.85
CA ASP A 183 -8.30 11.17 -0.99
C ASP A 183 -7.90 9.81 -1.55
N ILE A 184 -8.80 9.17 -2.33
CA ILE A 184 -8.50 7.90 -3.01
C ILE A 184 -7.29 7.99 -3.94
N LEU A 185 -6.99 9.19 -4.43
CA LEU A 185 -5.86 9.45 -5.33
C LEU A 185 -4.54 9.72 -4.59
N LYS A 186 -4.58 9.94 -3.28
CA LYS A 186 -3.46 10.51 -2.52
C LYS A 186 -3.08 9.73 -1.27
N ASP A 187 -4.07 9.20 -0.55
CA ASP A 187 -3.81 8.47 0.70
C ASP A 187 -3.49 7.01 0.40
N PRO A 188 -2.22 6.59 0.58
CA PRO A 188 -1.80 5.22 0.26
C PRO A 188 -2.43 4.17 1.16
N LEU A 189 -2.84 4.55 2.37
CA LEU A 189 -3.41 3.65 3.37
C LEU A 189 -4.93 3.80 3.52
N LEU A 190 -5.57 4.52 2.58
CA LEU A 190 -7.00 4.75 2.62
C LEU A 190 -7.80 3.43 2.53
N GLY A 191 -8.89 3.43 3.28
CA GLY A 191 -9.90 2.39 3.26
C GLY A 191 -9.59 1.21 4.17
N ALA A 192 -10.63 0.75 4.86
CA ALA A 192 -10.64 -0.51 5.60
C ALA A 192 -11.84 -1.33 5.14
N THR A 193 -11.63 -2.61 4.92
CA THR A 193 -12.70 -3.56 4.57
C THR A 193 -13.15 -4.27 5.82
N VAL A 194 -14.46 -4.26 6.08
CA VAL A 194 -15.06 -5.05 7.14
C VAL A 194 -15.33 -6.47 6.64
N TYR A 195 -14.94 -7.45 7.43
CA TYR A 195 -15.20 -8.86 7.15
C TYR A 195 -15.93 -9.53 8.30
N ARG A 196 -16.66 -10.59 8.01
CA ARG A 196 -17.36 -11.42 9.00
C ARG A 196 -16.95 -12.87 8.83
N LEU A 197 -16.73 -13.54 9.94
CA LEU A 197 -16.38 -14.96 9.99
C LEU A 197 -17.36 -15.70 10.89
N GLU A 198 -17.50 -16.99 10.64
CA GLU A 198 -18.13 -17.89 11.61
C GLU A 198 -17.05 -18.40 12.57
N PRO A 199 -17.25 -18.26 13.89
CA PRO A 199 -16.32 -18.81 14.87
C PRO A 199 -16.11 -20.31 14.65
N ARG A 200 -14.85 -20.76 14.73
CA ARG A 200 -14.49 -22.16 14.49
C ARG A 200 -14.10 -22.89 15.78
N GLY A 201 -13.92 -22.16 16.87
CA GLY A 201 -13.53 -22.68 18.16
C GLY A 201 -13.22 -21.55 19.15
N ASP A 202 -12.69 -21.95 20.31
CA ASP A 202 -12.29 -21.05 21.39
C ASP A 202 -10.79 -20.71 21.37
N GLY A 203 -10.07 -21.19 20.37
CA GLY A 203 -8.65 -20.89 20.17
C GLY A 203 -8.43 -19.41 19.83
N VAL A 204 -7.18 -18.97 19.94
CA VAL A 204 -6.78 -17.61 19.58
C VAL A 204 -7.10 -17.39 18.09
N ARG A 205 -7.89 -16.35 17.82
CA ARG A 205 -8.40 -15.96 16.49
C ARG A 205 -9.37 -16.97 15.82
N GLU A 206 -9.73 -18.06 16.49
CA GLU A 206 -10.76 -18.98 16.02
C GLU A 206 -12.18 -18.53 16.41
N ASP A 207 -12.29 -17.68 17.43
CA ASP A 207 -13.50 -17.12 17.98
C ASP A 207 -13.99 -15.83 17.27
N VAL A 208 -13.26 -15.36 16.22
CA VAL A 208 -13.56 -14.12 15.50
C VAL A 208 -14.93 -14.17 14.84
N VAL A 209 -15.74 -13.12 15.06
CA VAL A 209 -17.05 -12.89 14.45
C VAL A 209 -16.98 -11.79 13.39
N VAL A 210 -16.32 -10.68 13.72
CA VAL A 210 -16.21 -9.52 12.84
C VAL A 210 -14.84 -8.88 12.98
N GLY A 211 -14.32 -8.39 11.88
CA GLY A 211 -13.08 -7.63 11.86
C GLY A 211 -13.07 -6.58 10.76
N SER A 212 -12.06 -5.76 10.80
CA SER A 212 -11.74 -4.79 9.73
C SER A 212 -10.26 -4.82 9.44
N SER A 213 -9.88 -4.61 8.19
CA SER A 213 -8.47 -4.55 7.80
C SER A 213 -8.26 -3.54 6.68
N ARG A 214 -7.19 -2.75 6.77
CA ARG A 214 -6.67 -1.93 5.68
C ARG A 214 -5.88 -2.77 4.67
N LEU A 215 -5.48 -3.98 5.09
CA LEU A 215 -4.72 -4.97 4.30
C LEU A 215 -5.45 -6.32 4.37
N THR A 216 -6.54 -6.43 3.63
CA THR A 216 -7.38 -7.65 3.63
C THR A 216 -6.66 -8.88 3.11
N GLU A 217 -5.62 -8.69 2.31
CA GLU A 217 -4.80 -9.76 1.75
C GLU A 217 -4.16 -10.62 2.84
N ILE A 218 -3.76 -10.03 3.98
CA ILE A 218 -3.21 -10.82 5.10
C ILE A 218 -4.26 -11.74 5.73
N ILE A 219 -5.51 -11.29 5.77
CA ILE A 219 -6.62 -12.11 6.28
C ILE A 219 -6.90 -13.26 5.33
N ASN A 220 -6.89 -13.00 4.02
CA ASN A 220 -7.07 -14.01 2.98
C ASN A 220 -5.94 -15.06 3.04
N GLU A 221 -4.68 -14.63 3.11
CA GLU A 221 -3.54 -15.54 3.25
C GLU A 221 -3.60 -16.35 4.56
N TYR A 222 -3.96 -15.71 5.67
CA TYR A 222 -4.13 -16.39 6.96
C TYR A 222 -5.20 -17.48 6.88
N LEU A 223 -6.35 -17.17 6.27
CA LEU A 223 -7.45 -18.12 6.12
C LEU A 223 -7.15 -19.21 5.07
N GLY A 224 -6.48 -18.86 3.99
CA GLY A 224 -6.08 -19.75 2.90
C GLY A 224 -4.87 -20.63 3.22
N GLY A 225 -4.07 -20.26 4.22
CA GLY A 225 -2.81 -20.93 4.57
C GLY A 225 -1.63 -20.50 3.70
N GLU A 226 -1.79 -19.47 2.88
CA GLU A 226 -0.74 -18.83 2.11
C GLU A 226 0.16 -17.98 3.02
N ARG A 227 1.36 -17.60 2.57
CA ARG A 227 2.35 -16.93 3.42
C ARG A 227 3.23 -15.93 2.67
N GLU A 228 2.86 -15.50 1.46
CA GLU A 228 3.75 -14.70 0.62
C GLU A 228 3.96 -13.29 1.17
N ILE A 229 2.90 -12.63 1.65
CA ILE A 229 3.00 -11.30 2.27
C ILE A 229 3.85 -11.36 3.54
N PHE A 230 3.64 -12.38 4.38
CA PHE A 230 4.40 -12.55 5.62
C PHE A 230 5.88 -12.84 5.35
N LYS A 231 6.21 -13.64 4.33
CA LYS A 231 7.59 -13.90 3.91
C LYS A 231 8.26 -12.63 3.38
N THR A 232 7.54 -11.87 2.55
CA THR A 232 8.04 -10.61 2.01
C THR A 232 8.30 -9.60 3.12
N ALA A 233 7.39 -9.46 4.08
CA ALA A 233 7.59 -8.60 5.24
C ALA A 233 8.81 -9.05 6.05
N ALA A 234 8.92 -10.34 6.39
CA ALA A 234 10.03 -10.89 7.15
C ALA A 234 11.39 -10.72 6.44
N ALA A 235 11.43 -10.85 5.11
CA ALA A 235 12.64 -10.60 4.32
C ALA A 235 13.11 -9.13 4.40
N ASN A 236 12.22 -8.21 4.76
CA ASN A 236 12.49 -6.79 5.01
C ASN A 236 12.69 -6.48 6.51
N GLY A 237 12.80 -7.50 7.37
CA GLY A 237 12.91 -7.30 8.82
C GLY A 237 11.65 -6.75 9.48
N ILE A 238 10.49 -6.94 8.85
CA ILE A 238 9.19 -6.41 9.26
C ILE A 238 8.35 -7.56 9.81
N LYS A 239 7.74 -7.37 10.97
CA LYS A 239 6.82 -8.34 11.55
C LYS A 239 5.37 -7.93 11.33
N ILE A 240 4.58 -8.82 10.75
CA ILE A 240 3.12 -8.70 10.73
C ILE A 240 2.57 -9.63 11.80
N CYS A 241 1.95 -9.07 12.84
CA CYS A 241 1.43 -9.81 13.98
C CYS A 241 0.09 -9.26 14.44
N PHE A 242 -0.51 -9.91 15.42
CA PHE A 242 -1.68 -9.37 16.09
C PHE A 242 -1.55 -9.46 17.60
N LEU A 243 -2.15 -8.50 18.28
CA LEU A 243 -2.36 -8.52 19.71
C LEU A 243 -3.69 -9.22 19.99
N SER A 244 -3.76 -9.96 21.10
CA SER A 244 -4.98 -10.62 21.59
C SER A 244 -5.22 -10.21 23.03
N TYR A 245 -6.45 -9.80 23.32
CA TYR A 245 -6.92 -9.42 24.65
C TYR A 245 -7.96 -10.44 25.12
N ASP A 246 -7.83 -10.94 26.34
CA ASP A 246 -8.76 -11.93 26.91
C ASP A 246 -10.10 -11.27 27.36
N VAL A 247 -10.66 -10.42 26.52
CA VAL A 247 -11.92 -9.71 26.70
C VAL A 247 -12.63 -9.68 25.35
N GLY A 248 -13.83 -10.24 25.25
CA GLY A 248 -14.61 -10.31 24.02
C GLY A 248 -15.86 -9.44 24.03
N GLY A 249 -16.64 -9.51 22.94
CA GLY A 249 -17.90 -8.79 22.80
C GLY A 249 -17.77 -7.27 22.83
N ALA A 250 -18.75 -6.58 23.41
CA ALA A 250 -18.77 -5.11 23.46
C ALA A 250 -17.62 -4.53 24.31
N GLU A 251 -17.33 -5.13 25.47
CA GLU A 251 -16.22 -4.72 26.32
C GLU A 251 -14.87 -4.87 25.60
N GLY A 252 -14.70 -5.98 24.85
CA GLY A 252 -13.50 -6.19 24.03
C GLY A 252 -13.32 -5.13 22.96
N LEU A 253 -14.38 -4.61 22.34
CA LEU A 253 -14.30 -3.50 21.38
C LEU A 253 -13.87 -2.19 22.04
N GLU A 254 -14.37 -1.89 23.24
CA GLU A 254 -13.99 -0.69 24.00
C GLU A 254 -12.53 -0.73 24.42
N ILE A 255 -12.08 -1.86 24.98
CA ILE A 255 -10.68 -2.08 25.36
C ILE A 255 -9.77 -1.99 24.14
N ARG A 256 -10.16 -2.63 23.04
CA ARG A 256 -9.40 -2.57 21.79
C ARG A 256 -9.20 -1.13 21.33
N ALA A 257 -10.26 -0.31 21.29
CA ALA A 257 -10.16 1.07 20.86
C ALA A 257 -9.19 1.87 21.75
N GLN A 258 -9.26 1.68 23.08
CA GLN A 258 -8.37 2.36 24.01
C GLN A 258 -6.90 1.90 23.87
N VAL A 259 -6.66 0.63 23.58
CA VAL A 259 -5.30 0.11 23.32
C VAL A 259 -4.78 0.63 21.99
N GLU A 260 -5.62 0.69 20.95
CA GLU A 260 -5.28 1.26 19.65
C GLU A 260 -4.88 2.73 19.76
N ASP A 261 -5.60 3.54 20.55
CA ASP A 261 -5.25 4.93 20.83
C ASP A 261 -3.83 5.07 21.45
N GLU A 262 -3.47 4.19 22.42
CA GLU A 262 -2.12 4.18 22.99
C GLU A 262 -1.04 3.74 21.99
N LEU A 263 -1.36 2.78 21.14
CA LEU A 263 -0.44 2.27 20.14
C LEU A 263 -0.25 3.26 18.97
N GLU A 264 -1.26 4.09 18.65
CA GLU A 264 -1.13 5.12 17.63
C GLU A 264 -0.08 6.17 18.00
N GLU A 265 0.11 6.46 19.30
CA GLU A 265 1.21 7.32 19.79
C GLU A 265 2.59 6.71 19.50
N CYS A 266 2.67 5.40 19.22
CA CYS A 266 3.88 4.65 18.92
C CYS A 266 4.15 4.51 17.40
N GLY A 267 3.56 5.36 16.57
CA GLY A 267 3.66 5.31 15.10
C GLY A 267 5.09 5.38 14.53
N GLU A 268 6.08 5.68 15.37
CA GLU A 268 7.50 5.64 15.00
C GLU A 268 8.02 4.23 14.67
N PHE A 269 7.39 3.16 15.18
CA PHE A 269 7.87 1.80 15.00
C PHE A 269 6.78 0.75 14.77
N LEU A 270 5.53 1.17 14.71
CA LEU A 270 4.42 0.27 14.38
C LEU A 270 3.33 0.98 13.58
N GLN A 271 2.48 0.21 12.91
CA GLN A 271 1.27 0.68 12.23
C GLN A 271 0.11 -0.27 12.52
N ILE A 272 -1.03 0.27 12.94
CA ILE A 272 -2.27 -0.50 13.09
C ILE A 272 -2.88 -0.67 11.70
N ILE A 273 -3.08 -1.92 11.28
CA ILE A 273 -3.65 -2.25 9.97
C ILE A 273 -5.07 -2.79 10.05
N GLY A 274 -5.57 -3.00 11.25
CA GLY A 274 -6.92 -3.48 11.49
C GLY A 274 -7.08 -4.18 12.82
N GLY A 275 -8.08 -5.05 12.90
CA GLY A 275 -8.33 -5.89 14.07
C GLY A 275 -9.68 -6.59 13.98
N ALA A 276 -9.98 -7.34 15.01
CA ALA A 276 -11.19 -8.15 15.05
C ALA A 276 -11.81 -8.21 16.45
N SER A 277 -13.07 -8.58 16.50
CA SER A 277 -13.79 -8.94 17.73
C SER A 277 -14.27 -10.37 17.62
N GLY A 278 -13.95 -11.16 18.62
CA GLY A 278 -14.41 -12.51 18.79
C GLY A 278 -15.45 -12.62 19.91
N THR A 279 -15.87 -13.84 20.18
CA THR A 279 -16.82 -14.14 21.26
C THR A 279 -16.15 -14.05 22.65
N GLN A 280 -14.85 -14.32 22.71
CA GLN A 280 -14.09 -14.36 23.96
C GLN A 280 -12.92 -13.35 23.99
N ARG A 281 -12.46 -12.91 22.81
CA ARG A 281 -11.27 -12.05 22.67
C ARG A 281 -11.51 -10.92 21.70
N ALA A 282 -10.71 -9.87 21.86
CA ALA A 282 -10.54 -8.84 20.85
C ALA A 282 -9.09 -8.83 20.34
N TYR A 283 -8.89 -8.28 19.15
CA TYR A 283 -7.62 -8.36 18.42
C TYR A 283 -7.29 -7.05 17.74
N THR A 284 -6.02 -6.65 17.80
CA THR A 284 -5.47 -5.55 16.98
C THR A 284 -4.38 -6.09 16.06
N ASP A 285 -4.49 -5.84 14.78
CA ASP A 285 -3.57 -6.30 13.73
C ASP A 285 -2.52 -5.22 13.46
N LEU A 286 -1.23 -5.59 13.47
CA LEU A 286 -0.11 -4.68 13.42
C LEU A 286 0.91 -5.05 12.35
N ILE A 287 1.54 -4.01 11.78
CA ILE A 287 2.87 -4.08 11.19
C ILE A 287 3.84 -3.48 12.21
N CYS A 288 4.82 -4.25 12.62
CA CYS A 288 5.81 -3.87 13.62
C CYS A 288 7.21 -3.81 12.98
N TYR A 289 7.87 -2.67 13.13
CA TYR A 289 9.22 -2.41 12.63
C TYR A 289 10.30 -2.56 13.69
N ASP A 290 9.91 -2.67 14.98
CA ASP A 290 10.80 -2.86 16.12
C ASP A 290 10.09 -3.68 17.20
N GLU A 291 10.38 -4.99 17.22
CA GLU A 291 9.76 -5.94 18.16
C GLU A 291 10.22 -5.72 19.61
N GLU A 292 11.45 -5.24 19.81
CA GLU A 292 11.97 -4.99 21.15
C GLU A 292 11.22 -3.84 21.81
N ARG A 293 11.03 -2.74 21.08
CA ARG A 293 10.21 -1.60 21.55
C ARG A 293 8.76 -2.00 21.80
N LEU A 294 8.17 -2.84 20.94
CA LEU A 294 6.82 -3.35 21.17
C LEU A 294 6.75 -4.12 22.49
N ALA A 295 7.70 -5.02 22.74
CA ALA A 295 7.76 -5.79 23.99
C ALA A 295 7.97 -4.91 25.23
N GLU A 296 8.68 -3.79 25.12
CA GLU A 296 8.91 -2.83 26.19
C GLU A 296 7.65 -2.06 26.61
N ILE A 297 6.77 -1.69 25.64
CA ILE A 297 5.60 -0.87 25.94
C ILE A 297 4.39 -1.69 26.44
N LEU A 298 4.25 -2.95 25.99
CA LEU A 298 3.07 -3.77 26.31
C LEU A 298 2.80 -3.91 27.81
N PRO A 299 3.79 -4.12 28.72
CA PRO A 299 3.54 -4.21 30.15
C PRO A 299 2.89 -2.95 30.76
N SER A 300 3.19 -1.76 30.23
CA SER A 300 2.57 -0.51 30.69
C SER A 300 1.11 -0.41 30.27
N ILE A 301 0.79 -0.87 29.05
CA ILE A 301 -0.57 -0.92 28.50
C ILE A 301 -1.41 -1.95 29.27
N GLU A 302 -0.86 -3.15 29.52
CA GLU A 302 -1.49 -4.18 30.36
C GLU A 302 -1.85 -3.66 31.76
N ALA A 303 -0.92 -2.96 32.41
CA ALA A 303 -1.15 -2.38 33.73
C ALA A 303 -2.20 -1.28 33.72
N LYS A 304 -2.20 -0.42 32.68
CA LYS A 304 -3.13 0.69 32.52
C LYS A 304 -4.57 0.19 32.38
N PHE A 305 -4.80 -0.80 31.54
CA PHE A 305 -6.13 -1.31 31.21
C PHE A 305 -6.53 -2.55 32.04
N ARG A 306 -5.62 -3.09 32.86
CA ARG A 306 -5.81 -4.30 33.68
C ARG A 306 -6.20 -5.53 32.87
N ILE A 307 -5.56 -5.67 31.71
CA ILE A 307 -5.76 -6.79 30.79
C ILE A 307 -4.44 -7.55 30.61
N LYS A 308 -4.53 -8.72 29.98
CA LYS A 308 -3.35 -9.41 29.45
C LYS A 308 -3.34 -9.30 27.93
N ILE A 309 -2.17 -9.05 27.37
CA ILE A 309 -1.95 -8.91 25.95
C ILE A 309 -1.04 -10.04 25.48
N GLY A 310 -1.55 -10.90 24.62
CA GLY A 310 -0.74 -11.88 23.90
C GLY A 310 -0.31 -11.32 22.55
N VAL A 311 0.93 -11.57 22.14
CA VAL A 311 1.44 -11.23 20.80
C VAL A 311 1.55 -12.51 19.99
N TYR A 312 0.94 -12.55 18.82
CA TYR A 312 0.88 -13.73 17.98
C TYR A 312 1.21 -13.42 16.53
N ASP A 313 1.89 -14.33 15.87
CA ASP A 313 2.05 -14.30 14.43
C ASP A 313 0.77 -14.81 13.74
N PHE A 314 0.51 -14.35 12.52
CA PHE A 314 -0.56 -14.91 11.68
C PHE A 314 -0.19 -16.33 11.18
N THR A 315 0.17 -17.20 12.10
CA THR A 315 0.42 -18.63 11.83
C THR A 315 -0.77 -19.46 12.27
N ARG A 316 -1.06 -20.51 11.52
CA ARG A 316 -1.98 -21.57 11.92
C ARG A 316 -1.21 -22.77 12.37
#